data_875587df305d001553baa8a9d5a0a0b9
#
_entry.id   875587df305d001553baa8a9d5a0a0b9
#
_cell.length_a   1.000
_cell.length_b   1.000
_cell.length_c   1.000
_cell.angle_alpha   90.00
_cell.angle_beta   90.00
_cell.angle_gamma   90.00
#
_symmetry.space_group_name_H-M   'P 1'
#
loop_
_entity.id
_entity.type
_entity.pdbx_description
1 polymer ?
#
loop_
_entity_poly.entity_id
_entity_poly.type
_entity_poly.pdbx_seq_one_letter_code
_entity_poly.pdbx_strand_id
1 'polypeptide(L)' 'MTYSETIKILRNRMIIMQTELAELLKVSFDAVNRWESGKYKPTTQTKRKLAPLFEKYTIEVEE' A
#
# COMPACT_ATOMS: atom_id res chain seq x y z
N MET A 1 3.09 -8.21 -9.93
CA MET A 1 3.89 -7.31 -9.08
C MET A 1 3.67 -7.65 -7.61
N THR A 2 4.67 -7.43 -6.79
CA THR A 2 4.56 -7.68 -5.35
C THR A 2 3.82 -6.54 -4.66
N TYR A 3 3.35 -6.78 -3.44
CA TYR A 3 2.72 -5.70 -2.64
C TYR A 3 3.70 -4.54 -2.41
N SER A 4 4.98 -4.84 -2.22
CA SER A 4 6.00 -3.80 -2.06
C SER A 4 5.99 -2.83 -3.24
N GLU A 5 6.00 -3.37 -4.44
CA GLU A 5 6.00 -2.56 -5.66
C GLU A 5 4.67 -1.84 -5.87
N THR A 6 3.55 -2.55 -5.67
CA THR A 6 2.23 -1.99 -5.92
C THR A 6 1.89 -0.87 -4.94
N ILE A 7 2.31 -0.98 -3.69
CA ILE A 7 2.09 0.08 -2.71
C ILE A 7 2.88 1.34 -3.07
N LYS A 8 4.11 1.17 -3.54
CA LYS A 8 4.91 2.31 -4.03
C LYS A 8 4.25 2.98 -5.23
N ILE A 9 3.77 2.19 -6.18
CA ILE A 9 3.09 2.71 -7.37
C ILE A 9 1.83 3.44 -6.97
N LEU A 10 1.02 2.86 -6.07
CA LEU A 10 -0.20 3.48 -5.58
C LEU A 10 0.11 4.85 -4.96
N ARG A 11 1.10 4.89 -4.08
CA ARG A 11 1.48 6.13 -3.39
C ARG A 11 1.95 7.18 -4.40
N ASN A 12 2.73 6.77 -5.39
CA ASN A 12 3.21 7.68 -6.42
C ASN A 12 2.07 8.21 -7.29
N ARG A 13 1.11 7.37 -7.62
CA ARG A 13 -0.06 7.82 -8.41
C ARG A 13 -0.96 8.76 -7.62
N MET A 14 -1.06 8.55 -6.31
CA MET A 14 -1.82 9.43 -5.43
C MET A 14 -1.04 10.72 -5.09
N ILE A 15 0.26 10.73 -5.36
CA ILE A 15 1.16 11.86 -5.06
C ILE A 15 1.10 12.18 -3.56
N ILE A 16 1.30 11.16 -2.75
CA ILE A 16 1.30 11.28 -1.29
C ILE A 16 2.56 10.67 -0.70
N MET A 17 2.86 11.07 0.53
CA MET A 17 3.99 10.53 1.28
C MET A 17 3.56 9.27 2.05
N GLN A 18 4.55 8.51 2.54
CA GLN A 18 4.28 7.31 3.34
C GLN A 18 3.43 7.62 4.57
N THR A 19 3.69 8.75 5.23
CA THR A 19 2.91 9.16 6.40
C THR A 19 1.45 9.41 6.04
N GLU A 20 1.21 10.01 4.89
CA GLU A 20 -0.16 10.28 4.41
C GLU A 20 -0.90 8.99 4.09
N LEU A 21 -0.21 8.03 3.45
CA LEU A 21 -0.82 6.74 3.18
C LEU A 21 -1.12 5.99 4.48
N ALA A 22 -0.23 6.06 5.46
CA ALA A 22 -0.45 5.44 6.77
C ALA A 22 -1.71 5.99 7.43
N GLU A 23 -1.90 7.31 7.39
CA GLU A 23 -3.10 7.94 7.93
C GLU A 23 -4.36 7.50 7.20
N LEU A 24 -4.29 7.43 5.88
CA LEU A 24 -5.41 7.00 5.05
C LEU A 24 -5.84 5.57 5.37
N LEU A 25 -4.88 4.69 5.59
CA LEU A 25 -5.13 3.29 5.90
C LEU A 25 -5.33 3.03 7.40
N LYS A 26 -5.12 4.04 8.23
CA LYS A 26 -5.19 3.95 9.69
C LYS A 26 -4.21 2.92 10.24
N VAL A 27 -3.00 2.97 9.75
CA VAL A 27 -1.89 2.12 10.20
C VAL A 27 -0.71 3.00 10.57
N SER A 28 0.33 2.41 11.17
CA SER A 28 1.52 3.16 11.53
C SER A 28 2.37 3.44 10.29
N PHE A 29 3.17 4.50 10.35
CA PHE A 29 4.17 4.79 9.33
C PHE A 29 5.13 3.61 9.14
N ASP A 30 5.54 2.98 10.24
CA ASP A 30 6.43 1.83 10.18
C ASP A 30 5.84 0.69 9.36
N ALA A 31 4.53 0.47 9.45
CA ALA A 31 3.86 -0.56 8.66
C ALA A 31 4.03 -0.30 7.17
N VAL A 32 3.75 0.93 6.72
CA VAL A 32 3.90 1.30 5.30
C VAL A 32 5.35 1.14 4.87
N ASN A 33 6.28 1.63 5.68
CA ASN A 33 7.71 1.53 5.38
C ASN A 33 8.16 0.07 5.23
N ARG A 34 7.70 -0.81 6.11
CA ARG A 34 8.02 -2.24 6.06
C ARG A 34 7.46 -2.91 4.80
N TRP A 35 6.24 -2.56 4.42
CA TRP A 35 5.65 -3.09 3.19
C TRP A 35 6.44 -2.66 1.95
N GLU A 36 6.81 -1.39 1.88
CA GLU A 36 7.56 -0.86 0.74
C GLU A 36 8.98 -1.41 0.68
N SER A 37 9.56 -1.78 1.82
CA SER A 37 10.90 -2.40 1.85
C SER A 37 10.89 -3.87 1.48
N GLY A 38 9.71 -4.48 1.41
CA GLY A 38 9.57 -5.89 1.06
C GLY A 38 9.76 -6.86 2.22
N LYS A 39 10.00 -6.36 3.44
CA LYS A 39 10.22 -7.21 4.61
C LYS A 39 8.95 -7.87 5.12
N TYR A 40 7.82 -7.20 4.99
CA TYR A 40 6.54 -7.68 5.49
C TYR A 40 5.45 -7.45 4.46
N LYS A 41 4.47 -8.35 4.45
CA LYS A 41 3.27 -8.20 3.63
C LYS A 41 2.15 -7.59 4.47
N PRO A 42 1.23 -6.84 3.86
CA PRO A 42 0.06 -6.33 4.60
C PRO A 42 -0.80 -7.47 5.10
N THR A 43 -1.47 -7.24 6.23
CA THR A 43 -2.44 -8.20 6.77
C THR A 43 -3.68 -8.25 5.88
N THR A 44 -4.53 -9.25 6.10
CA THR A 44 -5.79 -9.39 5.35
C THR A 44 -6.67 -8.15 5.48
N GLN A 45 -6.76 -7.58 6.68
CA GLN A 45 -7.52 -6.35 6.90
C GLN A 45 -6.97 -5.20 6.06
N THR A 46 -5.67 -5.04 6.03
CA THR A 46 -5.03 -3.99 5.23
C THR A 46 -5.21 -4.23 3.75
N LYS A 47 -5.11 -5.49 3.31
CA LYS A 47 -5.36 -5.84 1.91
C LYS A 47 -6.77 -5.45 1.47
N ARG A 48 -7.75 -5.62 2.35
CA ARG A 48 -9.14 -5.20 2.08
C ARG A 48 -9.26 -3.69 1.95
N LYS A 49 -8.49 -2.94 2.73
CA LYS A 49 -8.45 -1.48 2.64
C LYS A 49 -7.76 -1.01 1.36
N LEU A 50 -6.73 -1.75 0.92
CA LEU A 50 -5.97 -1.42 -0.27
C LEU A 50 -6.72 -1.77 -1.57
N ALA A 51 -7.52 -2.82 -1.55
CA ALA A 51 -8.18 -3.31 -2.75
C ALA A 51 -8.97 -2.23 -3.51
N PRO A 52 -9.83 -1.41 -2.86
CA PRO A 52 -10.53 -0.34 -3.56
C PRO A 52 -9.59 0.68 -4.19
N LEU A 53 -8.47 0.96 -3.52
CA LEU A 53 -7.48 1.92 -4.02
C LEU A 53 -6.75 1.36 -5.23
N PHE A 54 -6.35 0.10 -5.19
CA PHE A 54 -5.72 -0.55 -6.33
C PHE A 54 -6.66 -0.58 -7.53
N GLU A 55 -7.92 -0.87 -7.29
CA GLU A 55 -8.94 -0.87 -8.35
C GLU A 55 -9.12 0.51 -8.95
N LYS A 56 -9.24 1.54 -8.11
CA LYS A 56 -9.41 2.91 -8.53
C LYS A 56 -8.26 3.40 -9.40
N TYR A 57 -7.03 3.01 -9.07
CA TYR A 57 -5.84 3.44 -9.79
C TYR A 57 -5.32 2.40 -10.77
N THR A 58 -6.12 1.38 -11.03
CA THR A 58 -5.82 0.32 -12.03
C THR A 58 -4.47 -0.35 -11.76
N ILE A 59 -4.28 -0.78 -10.52
CA ILE A 59 -3.07 -1.49 -10.09
C ILE A 59 -3.41 -2.95 -9.84
N GLU A 60 -2.68 -3.86 -10.45
CA GLU A 60 -2.88 -5.29 -10.26
C GLU A 60 -1.84 -5.85 -9.30
N VAL A 61 -2.30 -6.68 -8.38
CA VAL A 61 -1.45 -7.38 -7.42
C VAL A 61 -1.59 -8.86 -7.65
N GLU A 62 -0.47 -9.55 -7.86
CA GLU A 62 -0.44 -10.97 -8.17
C GLU A 62 0.09 -11.85 -7.03
N GLU A 63 0.05 -11.38 -5.81
CA GLU A 63 0.46 -12.16 -4.66
C GLU A 63 -0.70 -12.87 -3.97
#